data_8f10f2104e249c200f54cb2011f15043
#
_entry.id   8f10f2104e249c200f54cb2011f15043
#
_cell.length_a   1.000
_cell.length_b   1.000
_cell.length_c   1.000
_cell.angle_alpha   90.00
_cell.angle_beta   90.00
_cell.angle_gamma   90.00
#
_symmetry.space_group_name_H-M   'P 1'
#
loop_
_entity.id
_entity.type
_entity.pdbx_description
1 polymer ?
#
loop_
_entity_poly.entity_id
_entity_poly.type
_entity_poly.pdbx_seq_one_letter_code
_entity_poly.pdbx_strand_id
1 'polypeptide(L)'
;KLILLFTVALMMQSCNITVEVSAYTDYDLTLEQKNNICWTSDTTSLIGLTNDGRIYAVNPNQMKDLLVAKEKALVYRWSPYEMENVIPIYFVQSYCNENNIELYVITNEYKSAFTEINNVKNPMFSMNIDDYITDISYKSENKFYKQLLGNKNKKKYHLYYFENGKCVRTEDKIVNEKKK
;
A
#
# COMPACT_ATOMS: atom_id res chain seq x y z
N LYS A 1 35.62 45.15 4.66
CA LYS A 1 34.22 44.93 5.14
C LYS A 1 33.28 44.28 4.09
N LEU A 2 33.54 44.48 2.80
CA LEU A 2 32.70 43.91 1.73
C LEU A 2 32.91 42.40 1.52
N ILE A 3 34.14 41.90 1.72
CA ILE A 3 34.49 40.48 1.55
C ILE A 3 33.85 39.60 2.64
N LEU A 4 33.68 40.14 3.86
CA LEU A 4 33.05 39.40 4.95
C LEU A 4 31.56 39.19 4.77
N LEU A 5 30.88 40.12 4.06
CA LEU A 5 29.47 39.98 3.74
C LEU A 5 29.19 38.91 2.65
N PHE A 6 30.16 38.72 1.73
CA PHE A 6 30.03 37.72 0.66
C PHE A 6 30.20 36.27 1.17
N THR A 7 31.08 36.10 2.20
CA THR A 7 31.29 34.77 2.81
C THR A 7 30.10 34.31 3.66
N VAL A 8 29.35 35.22 4.30
CA VAL A 8 28.17 34.87 5.07
C VAL A 8 26.98 34.52 4.16
N ALA A 9 26.86 35.16 2.99
CA ALA A 9 25.81 34.85 2.03
C ALA A 9 25.97 33.46 1.35
N LEU A 10 27.21 32.95 1.27
CA LEU A 10 27.47 31.61 0.72
C LEU A 10 27.19 30.46 1.71
N MET A 11 27.06 30.76 3.01
CA MET A 11 26.75 29.75 4.03
C MET A 11 25.24 29.52 4.24
N MET A 12 24.39 30.30 3.59
CA MET A 12 22.92 30.17 3.66
C MET A 12 22.31 29.27 2.56
N GLN A 13 23.14 28.62 1.74
CA GLN A 13 22.66 27.51 0.94
C GLN A 13 22.57 26.27 1.85
N SER A 14 21.58 26.26 2.76
CA SER A 14 21.16 25.05 3.39
C SER A 14 20.72 24.11 2.27
N CYS A 15 21.53 23.13 1.94
CA CYS A 15 21.11 21.98 1.20
C CYS A 15 19.89 21.43 1.93
N ASN A 16 18.70 21.66 1.39
CA ASN A 16 17.54 20.86 1.75
C ASN A 16 17.83 19.44 1.23
N ILE A 17 18.52 18.64 2.04
CA ILE A 17 18.61 17.21 1.83
C ILE A 17 17.22 16.70 2.13
N THR A 18 16.40 16.62 1.10
CA THR A 18 15.16 15.83 1.17
C THR A 18 15.63 14.39 1.17
N VAL A 19 15.69 13.78 2.35
CA VAL A 19 15.86 12.34 2.46
C VAL A 19 14.54 11.75 2.01
N GLU A 20 14.45 11.40 0.74
CA GLU A 20 13.37 10.56 0.26
C GLU A 20 13.55 9.17 0.86
N VAL A 21 12.84 8.91 1.94
CA VAL A 21 12.75 7.56 2.50
C VAL A 21 11.90 6.76 1.53
N SER A 22 12.55 5.97 0.70
CA SER A 22 11.85 4.99 -0.13
C SER A 22 11.18 3.96 0.78
N ALA A 23 9.86 3.92 0.80
CA ALA A 23 9.09 2.97 1.61
C ALA A 23 9.37 1.51 1.21
N TYR A 24 9.76 1.26 -0.03
CA TYR A 24 10.12 -0.06 -0.57
C TYR A 24 11.63 -0.35 -0.49
N THR A 25 12.28 0.00 0.63
CA THR A 25 13.68 -0.37 0.83
C THR A 25 13.78 -1.80 1.36
N ASP A 26 14.68 -2.56 0.79
CA ASP A 26 15.00 -3.92 1.23
C ASP A 26 16.26 -3.99 2.10
N TYR A 27 16.84 -2.84 2.45
CA TYR A 27 18.13 -2.78 3.16
C TYR A 27 18.11 -3.48 4.51
N ASP A 28 16.99 -3.42 5.20
CA ASP A 28 16.80 -4.00 6.54
C ASP A 28 16.16 -5.39 6.54
N LEU A 29 15.92 -5.98 5.37
CA LEU A 29 15.32 -7.30 5.25
C LEU A 29 16.35 -8.40 5.37
N THR A 30 16.00 -9.48 6.06
CA THR A 30 16.78 -10.72 6.05
C THR A 30 16.74 -11.37 4.66
N LEU A 31 17.68 -12.27 4.38
CA LEU A 31 17.69 -13.02 3.13
C LEU A 31 16.39 -13.83 2.94
N GLU A 32 15.87 -14.41 4.02
CA GLU A 32 14.60 -15.15 4.02
C GLU A 32 13.43 -14.24 3.63
N GLN A 33 13.34 -13.05 4.24
CA GLN A 33 12.31 -12.05 3.90
C GLN A 33 12.41 -11.62 2.43
N LYS A 34 13.63 -11.38 1.92
CA LYS A 34 13.83 -11.03 0.51
C LYS A 34 13.34 -12.15 -0.43
N ASN A 35 13.60 -13.40 -0.10
CA ASN A 35 13.16 -14.55 -0.86
C ASN A 35 11.62 -14.76 -0.80
N ASN A 36 10.96 -14.19 0.19
CA ASN A 36 9.51 -14.23 0.36
C ASN A 36 8.79 -13.03 -0.27
N ILE A 37 9.48 -12.18 -1.02
CA ILE A 37 8.85 -11.18 -1.89
C ILE A 37 8.72 -11.79 -3.29
N CYS A 38 7.47 -12.01 -3.71
CA CYS A 38 7.15 -12.63 -5.00
C CYS A 38 6.79 -11.57 -6.03
N TRP A 39 7.67 -11.33 -6.98
CA TRP A 39 7.41 -10.46 -8.13
C TRP A 39 6.52 -11.19 -9.13
N THR A 40 5.27 -10.74 -9.28
CA THR A 40 4.32 -11.39 -10.19
C THR A 40 4.48 -10.85 -11.61
N SER A 41 4.40 -11.73 -12.60
CA SER A 41 4.26 -11.34 -14.01
C SER A 41 2.81 -10.94 -14.31
N ASP A 42 2.58 -10.17 -15.37
CA ASP A 42 1.24 -9.72 -15.78
C ASP A 42 0.23 -10.85 -15.99
N THR A 43 0.71 -12.05 -16.29
CA THR A 43 -0.10 -13.26 -16.52
C THR A 43 -0.39 -14.04 -15.24
N THR A 44 0.20 -13.67 -14.09
CA THR A 44 0.00 -14.37 -12.82
C THR A 44 -1.39 -14.08 -12.28
N SER A 45 -2.22 -15.12 -12.13
CA SER A 45 -3.52 -15.00 -11.46
C SER A 45 -3.34 -14.94 -9.94
N LEU A 46 -4.03 -13.99 -9.31
CA LEU A 46 -4.10 -13.88 -7.85
C LEU A 46 -5.28 -14.67 -7.27
N ILE A 47 -6.19 -15.16 -8.14
CA ILE A 47 -7.38 -15.91 -7.71
C ILE A 47 -6.95 -17.26 -7.14
N GLY A 48 -7.38 -17.56 -5.92
CA GLY A 48 -7.06 -18.81 -5.25
C GLY A 48 -5.74 -18.80 -4.46
N LEU A 49 -4.97 -17.70 -4.48
CA LEU A 49 -3.83 -17.57 -3.59
C LEU A 49 -4.31 -17.53 -2.13
N THR A 50 -3.56 -18.17 -1.27
CA THR A 50 -3.75 -18.16 0.19
C THR A 50 -2.57 -17.46 0.86
N ASN A 51 -2.75 -16.99 2.09
CA ASN A 51 -1.64 -16.46 2.86
C ASN A 51 -0.66 -17.60 3.20
N ASP A 52 0.50 -17.54 2.61
CA ASP A 52 1.59 -18.50 2.75
C ASP A 52 2.86 -17.87 3.34
N GLY A 53 2.72 -16.69 3.95
CA GLY A 53 3.83 -15.94 4.54
C GLY A 53 4.63 -15.12 3.51
N ARG A 54 4.17 -15.04 2.26
CA ARG A 54 4.81 -14.26 1.19
C ARG A 54 4.06 -12.97 0.91
N ILE A 55 4.81 -11.97 0.43
CA ILE A 55 4.26 -10.71 -0.08
C ILE A 55 4.33 -10.74 -1.61
N TYR A 56 3.21 -10.52 -2.26
CA TYR A 56 3.12 -10.54 -3.72
C TYR A 56 3.13 -9.12 -4.28
N ALA A 57 4.15 -8.79 -5.06
CA ALA A 57 4.22 -7.53 -5.79
C ALA A 57 3.32 -7.61 -7.03
N VAL A 58 2.28 -6.79 -7.08
CA VAL A 58 1.18 -6.90 -8.04
C VAL A 58 0.94 -5.59 -8.79
N ASN A 59 0.37 -5.70 -9.98
CA ASN A 59 -0.10 -4.57 -10.75
C ASN A 59 -1.61 -4.32 -10.56
N PRO A 60 -2.14 -3.14 -10.95
CA PRO A 60 -3.56 -2.80 -10.77
C PRO A 60 -4.53 -3.71 -11.52
N ASN A 61 -4.13 -4.29 -12.67
CA ASN A 61 -5.02 -5.17 -13.44
C ASN A 61 -5.21 -6.51 -12.73
N GLN A 62 -4.13 -7.09 -12.19
CA GLN A 62 -4.21 -8.31 -11.38
C GLN A 62 -5.13 -8.11 -10.16
N MET A 63 -5.02 -6.95 -9.49
CA MET A 63 -5.92 -6.62 -8.38
C MET A 63 -7.38 -6.47 -8.84
N LYS A 64 -7.65 -5.86 -10.00
CA LYS A 64 -9.01 -5.78 -10.55
C LYS A 64 -9.60 -7.15 -10.82
N ASP A 65 -8.83 -8.04 -11.45
CA ASP A 65 -9.27 -9.40 -11.77
C ASP A 65 -9.62 -10.18 -10.49
N LEU A 66 -8.78 -10.05 -9.45
CA LEU A 66 -9.05 -10.62 -8.13
C LEU A 66 -10.35 -10.06 -7.53
N LEU A 67 -10.53 -8.74 -7.56
CA LEU A 67 -11.69 -8.07 -6.97
C LEU A 67 -12.99 -8.36 -7.70
N VAL A 68 -12.98 -8.55 -9.03
CA VAL A 68 -14.16 -8.96 -9.81
C VAL A 68 -14.65 -10.35 -9.39
N ALA A 69 -13.75 -11.24 -8.99
CA ALA A 69 -14.09 -12.58 -8.51
C ALA A 69 -14.68 -12.60 -7.09
N LYS A 70 -14.87 -11.44 -6.44
CA LYS A 70 -15.33 -11.33 -5.05
C LYS A 70 -16.63 -10.52 -4.96
N GLU A 71 -17.61 -11.05 -4.21
CA GLU A 71 -18.88 -10.34 -3.96
C GLU A 71 -18.61 -9.05 -3.18
N LYS A 72 -17.86 -9.16 -2.07
CA LYS A 72 -17.47 -8.01 -1.23
C LYS A 72 -16.00 -8.11 -0.86
N ALA A 73 -15.28 -7.03 -1.09
CA ALA A 73 -13.87 -6.93 -0.73
C ALA A 73 -13.54 -5.56 -0.15
N LEU A 74 -12.57 -5.54 0.77
CA LEU A 74 -11.95 -4.33 1.29
C LEU A 74 -10.48 -4.35 0.91
N VAL A 75 -10.05 -3.36 0.13
CA VAL A 75 -8.63 -3.10 -0.09
C VAL A 75 -8.18 -2.10 0.96
N TYR A 76 -7.28 -2.51 1.83
CA TYR A 76 -6.66 -1.67 2.84
C TYR A 76 -5.28 -1.23 2.37
N ARG A 77 -5.16 0.07 2.05
CA ARG A 77 -3.88 0.73 1.81
C ARG A 77 -3.21 0.93 3.15
N TRP A 78 -2.29 0.05 3.49
CA TRP A 78 -1.62 0.07 4.78
C TRP A 78 -0.21 0.67 4.65
N SER A 79 0.03 1.75 5.39
CA SER A 79 1.31 2.45 5.46
C SER A 79 1.66 2.68 6.93
N PRO A 80 2.62 1.94 7.50
CA PRO A 80 2.95 2.03 8.92
C PRO A 80 3.58 3.38 9.31
N TYR A 81 4.07 4.15 8.33
CA TYR A 81 4.67 5.47 8.59
C TYR A 81 3.66 6.62 8.58
N GLU A 82 2.43 6.41 8.15
CA GLU A 82 1.37 7.41 8.20
C GLU A 82 0.67 7.38 9.57
N MET A 83 1.41 7.71 10.64
CA MET A 83 1.05 7.45 12.05
C MET A 83 -0.32 7.95 12.52
N GLU A 84 -0.86 9.01 11.92
CA GLU A 84 -2.09 9.63 12.43
C GLU A 84 -3.37 8.82 12.15
N ASN A 85 -3.35 7.92 11.17
CA ASN A 85 -4.55 7.22 10.70
C ASN A 85 -4.36 5.72 10.46
N VAL A 86 -3.26 5.12 10.92
CA VAL A 86 -3.02 3.69 10.74
C VAL A 86 -3.96 2.89 11.65
N ILE A 87 -4.84 2.12 11.02
CA ILE A 87 -5.70 1.17 11.73
C ILE A 87 -4.91 -0.15 11.87
N PRO A 88 -4.80 -0.73 13.07
CA PRO A 88 -4.14 -2.03 13.23
C PRO A 88 -4.76 -3.08 12.30
N ILE A 89 -3.94 -3.84 11.61
CA ILE A 89 -4.40 -4.81 10.60
C ILE A 89 -5.36 -5.84 11.20
N TYR A 90 -5.05 -6.36 12.39
CA TYR A 90 -5.91 -7.32 13.08
C TYR A 90 -7.33 -6.78 13.33
N PHE A 91 -7.46 -5.47 13.58
CA PHE A 91 -8.76 -4.83 13.79
C PHE A 91 -9.55 -4.75 12.48
N VAL A 92 -8.88 -4.41 11.37
CA VAL A 92 -9.50 -4.40 10.03
C VAL A 92 -9.92 -5.83 9.64
N GLN A 93 -9.08 -6.83 9.93
CA GLN A 93 -9.41 -8.23 9.65
C GLN A 93 -10.62 -8.71 10.46
N SER A 94 -10.70 -8.34 11.75
CA SER A 94 -11.87 -8.67 12.60
C SER A 94 -13.15 -8.06 12.03
N TYR A 95 -13.12 -6.78 11.70
CA TYR A 95 -14.23 -6.10 11.05
C TYR A 95 -14.68 -6.79 9.76
N CYS A 96 -13.73 -7.17 8.92
CA CYS A 96 -14.02 -7.87 7.67
C CYS A 96 -14.68 -9.24 7.90
N ASN A 97 -14.18 -10.00 8.88
CA ASN A 97 -14.75 -11.29 9.25
C ASN A 97 -16.21 -11.16 9.73
N GLU A 98 -16.50 -10.16 10.58
CA GLU A 98 -17.84 -9.89 11.12
C GLU A 98 -18.85 -9.47 10.05
N ASN A 99 -18.36 -8.88 8.94
CA ASN A 99 -19.21 -8.34 7.87
C ASN A 99 -19.19 -9.19 6.57
N ASN A 100 -18.55 -10.36 6.58
CA ASN A 100 -18.35 -11.22 5.41
C ASN A 100 -17.72 -10.47 4.23
N ILE A 101 -16.65 -9.72 4.50
CA ILE A 101 -15.86 -8.97 3.53
C ILE A 101 -14.50 -9.64 3.40
N GLU A 102 -14.01 -9.86 2.19
CA GLU A 102 -12.64 -10.32 1.94
C GLU A 102 -11.66 -9.14 2.12
N LEU A 103 -10.69 -9.27 3.03
CA LEU A 103 -9.66 -8.25 3.24
C LEU A 103 -8.46 -8.50 2.32
N TYR A 104 -8.01 -7.47 1.62
CA TYR A 104 -6.76 -7.43 0.87
C TYR A 104 -5.91 -6.25 1.32
N VAL A 105 -4.76 -6.52 1.92
CA VAL A 105 -3.84 -5.48 2.40
C VAL A 105 -2.80 -5.21 1.32
N ILE A 106 -2.66 -3.95 0.92
CA ILE A 106 -1.58 -3.48 0.05
C ILE A 106 -0.65 -2.62 0.90
N THR A 107 0.57 -3.11 1.11
CA THR A 107 1.60 -2.39 1.86
C THR A 107 2.49 -1.56 0.94
N ASN A 108 3.06 -0.51 1.49
CA ASN A 108 4.17 0.23 0.90
C ASN A 108 5.49 0.01 1.64
N GLU A 109 5.54 -0.94 2.60
CA GLU A 109 6.71 -1.22 3.41
C GLU A 109 6.79 -2.71 3.77
N TYR A 110 7.94 -3.33 3.46
CA TYR A 110 8.09 -4.78 3.59
C TYR A 110 8.38 -5.24 5.02
N LYS A 111 9.24 -4.54 5.76
CA LYS A 111 9.71 -4.99 7.08
C LYS A 111 8.56 -5.14 8.07
N SER A 112 7.73 -4.11 8.18
CA SER A 112 6.55 -4.15 9.04
C SER A 112 5.49 -5.11 8.49
N ALA A 113 5.40 -5.27 7.16
CA ALA A 113 4.48 -6.21 6.55
C ALA A 113 4.79 -7.65 6.96
N PHE A 114 6.06 -8.05 7.01
CA PHE A 114 6.44 -9.38 7.49
C PHE A 114 6.15 -9.61 8.97
N THR A 115 6.09 -8.57 9.80
CA THR A 115 5.63 -8.68 11.20
C THR A 115 4.12 -8.87 11.31
N GLU A 116 3.38 -8.30 10.38
CA GLU A 116 1.91 -8.28 10.40
C GLU A 116 1.26 -9.37 9.52
N ILE A 117 2.04 -10.08 8.71
CA ILE A 117 1.53 -11.00 7.69
C ILE A 117 0.63 -12.10 8.26
N ASN A 118 0.87 -12.53 9.49
CA ASN A 118 0.05 -13.54 10.17
C ASN A 118 -1.28 -12.99 10.70
N ASN A 119 -1.49 -11.68 10.67
CA ASN A 119 -2.72 -11.03 11.11
C ASN A 119 -3.76 -10.91 9.99
N VAL A 120 -3.46 -11.42 8.79
CA VAL A 120 -4.37 -11.44 7.66
C VAL A 120 -4.67 -12.84 7.18
N LYS A 121 -5.90 -13.06 6.73
CA LYS A 121 -6.35 -14.35 6.18
C LYS A 121 -5.90 -14.55 4.73
N ASN A 122 -5.99 -13.50 3.94
CA ASN A 122 -5.60 -13.50 2.52
C ASN A 122 -4.14 -13.06 2.35
N PRO A 123 -3.51 -13.31 1.18
CA PRO A 123 -2.15 -12.85 0.93
C PRO A 123 -2.00 -11.34 1.13
N MET A 124 -0.83 -10.93 1.61
CA MET A 124 -0.42 -9.53 1.57
C MET A 124 0.14 -9.18 0.19
N PHE A 125 -0.18 -7.98 -0.24
CA PHE A 125 0.28 -7.43 -1.52
C PHE A 125 1.18 -6.22 -1.32
N SER A 126 2.07 -6.01 -2.27
CA SER A 126 2.76 -4.74 -2.50
C SER A 126 2.54 -4.29 -3.94
N MET A 127 2.83 -3.05 -4.23
CA MET A 127 2.79 -2.58 -5.61
C MET A 127 4.04 -3.06 -6.36
N ASN A 128 3.87 -3.61 -7.57
CA ASN A 128 5.00 -3.89 -8.45
C ASN A 128 5.57 -2.56 -8.97
N ILE A 129 6.71 -2.14 -8.39
CA ILE A 129 7.33 -0.85 -8.69
C ILE A 129 8.06 -0.87 -10.02
N ASP A 130 8.54 -2.04 -10.47
CA ASP A 130 9.29 -2.17 -11.71
C ASP A 130 8.48 -1.69 -12.93
N ASP A 131 7.16 -1.81 -12.88
CA ASP A 131 6.26 -1.26 -13.91
C ASP A 131 6.16 0.28 -13.86
N TYR A 132 6.77 0.94 -12.87
CA TYR A 132 6.60 2.37 -12.58
C TYR A 132 7.91 3.13 -12.41
N ILE A 133 9.05 2.55 -12.82
CA ILE A 133 10.44 3.01 -12.58
C ILE A 133 10.75 4.38 -13.20
N THR A 134 10.06 5.43 -12.88
CA THR A 134 10.62 6.77 -13.16
C THR A 134 10.57 7.74 -11.98
N ASP A 135 9.88 7.41 -10.89
CA ASP A 135 9.79 8.30 -9.73
C ASP A 135 9.24 7.52 -8.51
N ILE A 136 10.16 7.06 -7.68
CA ILE A 136 10.00 6.04 -6.61
C ILE A 136 9.15 6.55 -5.45
N SER A 137 8.11 7.24 -5.52
CA SER A 137 7.37 7.52 -4.32
C SER A 137 5.86 7.67 -4.52
N TYR A 138 5.43 8.86 -4.36
CA TYR A 138 4.06 9.31 -4.35
C TYR A 138 3.36 9.18 -5.71
N LYS A 139 4.10 9.36 -6.82
CA LYS A 139 3.51 9.32 -8.17
C LYS A 139 3.15 7.90 -8.59
N SER A 140 3.99 6.93 -8.25
CA SER A 140 3.76 5.51 -8.57
C SER A 140 2.55 4.97 -7.83
N GLU A 141 2.44 5.26 -6.53
CA GLU A 141 1.30 4.89 -5.73
C GLU A 141 0.00 5.53 -6.25
N ASN A 142 0.05 6.83 -6.57
CA ASN A 142 -1.10 7.53 -7.15
C ASN A 142 -1.54 6.91 -8.48
N LYS A 143 -0.58 6.53 -9.34
CA LYS A 143 -0.85 5.88 -10.62
C LYS A 143 -1.50 4.51 -10.41
N PHE A 144 -0.99 3.71 -9.46
CA PHE A 144 -1.56 2.42 -9.11
C PHE A 144 -3.03 2.55 -8.68
N TYR A 145 -3.31 3.38 -7.66
CA TYR A 145 -4.68 3.56 -7.18
C TYR A 145 -5.60 4.24 -8.20
N LYS A 146 -5.08 5.17 -9.00
CA LYS A 146 -5.84 5.76 -10.11
C LYS A 146 -6.27 4.71 -11.14
N GLN A 147 -5.39 3.77 -11.46
CA GLN A 147 -5.70 2.67 -12.37
C GLN A 147 -6.67 1.68 -11.70
N LEU A 148 -6.42 1.28 -10.46
CA LEU A 148 -7.29 0.37 -9.71
C LEU A 148 -8.72 0.91 -9.59
N LEU A 149 -8.89 2.20 -9.32
CA LEU A 149 -10.17 2.85 -9.05
C LEU A 149 -10.86 3.46 -10.29
N GLY A 150 -10.22 3.43 -11.46
CA GLY A 150 -10.80 3.94 -12.70
C GLY A 150 -10.91 5.47 -12.76
N ASN A 151 -9.87 6.20 -12.42
CA ASN A 151 -9.75 7.67 -12.53
C ASN A 151 -10.71 8.53 -11.66
N LYS A 152 -11.52 7.95 -10.80
CA LYS A 152 -12.59 8.67 -10.10
C LYS A 152 -12.14 9.37 -8.81
N ASN A 153 -11.03 8.98 -8.21
CA ASN A 153 -10.61 9.52 -6.91
C ASN A 153 -9.30 10.30 -6.99
N LYS A 154 -9.35 11.57 -6.59
CA LYS A 154 -8.16 12.43 -6.44
C LYS A 154 -7.58 12.38 -5.02
N LYS A 155 -8.36 11.97 -4.01
CA LYS A 155 -7.94 11.87 -2.62
C LYS A 155 -7.49 10.45 -2.33
N LYS A 156 -6.39 10.30 -1.60
CA LYS A 156 -5.97 9.01 -1.04
C LYS A 156 -6.81 8.70 0.20
N TYR A 157 -7.30 7.50 0.25
CA TYR A 157 -7.97 6.93 1.41
C TYR A 157 -7.19 5.71 1.90
N HIS A 158 -7.48 5.24 3.10
CA HIS A 158 -6.91 4.01 3.62
C HIS A 158 -7.74 2.79 3.25
N LEU A 159 -9.05 2.92 3.17
CA LEU A 159 -10.02 1.83 2.98
C LEU A 159 -10.81 2.04 1.70
N TYR A 160 -10.80 1.05 0.83
CA TYR A 160 -11.55 1.03 -0.44
C TYR A 160 -12.45 -0.19 -0.46
N TYR A 161 -13.75 0.02 -0.38
CA TYR A 161 -14.77 -1.03 -0.39
C TYR A 161 -15.19 -1.34 -1.81
N PHE A 162 -15.20 -2.62 -2.16
CA PHE A 162 -15.57 -3.12 -3.49
C PHE A 162 -16.74 -4.07 -3.39
N GLU A 163 -17.64 -3.98 -4.37
CA GLU A 163 -18.70 -4.95 -4.62
C GLU A 163 -18.61 -5.39 -6.09
N ASN A 164 -18.42 -6.69 -6.32
CA ASN A 164 -18.25 -7.27 -7.65
C ASN A 164 -17.24 -6.49 -8.52
N GLY A 165 -16.08 -6.18 -7.95
CA GLY A 165 -14.98 -5.47 -8.60
C GLY A 165 -15.17 -3.95 -8.77
N LYS A 166 -16.29 -3.37 -8.32
CA LYS A 166 -16.52 -1.92 -8.38
C LYS A 166 -16.28 -1.28 -7.03
N CYS A 167 -15.44 -0.24 -6.97
CA CYS A 167 -15.27 0.55 -5.76
C CYS A 167 -16.56 1.34 -5.49
N VAL A 168 -17.22 1.03 -4.38
CA VAL A 168 -18.52 1.62 -3.98
C VAL A 168 -18.36 2.66 -2.87
N ARG A 169 -17.32 2.55 -2.03
CA ARG A 169 -17.10 3.44 -0.88
C ARG A 169 -15.61 3.56 -0.57
N THR A 170 -15.18 4.72 -0.08
CA THR A 170 -13.79 4.98 0.34
C THR A 170 -13.80 5.73 1.66
N GLU A 171 -12.94 5.32 2.61
CA GLU A 171 -12.90 5.86 3.97
C GLU A 171 -11.47 5.90 4.53
N ASP A 172 -11.24 6.79 5.50
CA ASP A 172 -9.99 6.85 6.26
C ASP A 172 -10.09 6.09 7.60
N LYS A 173 -11.31 5.74 8.04
CA LYS A 173 -11.58 5.04 9.31
C LYS A 173 -12.67 4.01 9.13
N ILE A 174 -12.64 2.96 9.92
CA ILE A 174 -13.76 2.04 10.01
C ILE A 174 -14.90 2.74 10.76
N VAL A 175 -16.00 2.99 10.07
CA VAL A 175 -17.24 3.49 10.68
C VAL A 175 -18.09 2.29 11.03
N ASN A 176 -18.21 2.00 12.32
CA ASN A 176 -19.20 1.03 12.79
C ASN A 176 -20.60 1.66 12.60
N GLU A 177 -21.26 1.32 11.52
CA GLU A 177 -22.70 1.57 11.40
C GLU A 177 -23.37 0.71 12.49
N LYS A 178 -23.55 1.29 13.69
CA LYS A 178 -24.42 0.68 14.69
C LYS A 178 -25.77 0.49 13.99
N LYS A 179 -26.17 -0.77 13.82
CA LYS A 179 -27.54 -1.12 13.36
C LYS A 179 -28.51 -0.29 14.17
N LYS A 180 -29.18 0.65 13.52
CA LYS A 180 -30.37 1.29 14.05
C LYS A 180 -31.51 0.31 14.06
#